data_d97377a18c833761138103ed40e187a0
#
_entry.id   d97377a18c833761138103ed40e187a0
#
_cell.length_a   1.000
_cell.length_b   1.000
_cell.length_c   1.000
_cell.angle_alpha   90.00
_cell.angle_beta   90.00
_cell.angle_gamma   90.00
#
_symmetry.space_group_name_H-M   'P 1'
#
loop_
_entity.id
_entity.type
_entity.pdbx_description
1 polymer ?
#
loop_
_entity_poly.entity_id
_entity_poly.type
_entity_poly.pdbx_seq_one_letter_code
_entity_poly.pdbx_strand_id
1 'polypeptide(L)'
;PKVAAGLPRPISRADLARVLESVPEDLRRAVCLGAYGGLRVSEAAALHWRDVDAEARRIYVTGKGGKTRAVGLSPILLDELLPDTRANVGTGTDNAYGPDALQRRVNRAIKAAGVNATFHQLRHRFGTVALGATGNLLAVSRALGHASPATTAVYAATADSDLDVIAAAVTR
;
A
#
# COMPACT_ATOMS: atom_id res chain seq x y z
N PRO A 1 -15.13 32.95 -1.40
CA PRO A 1 -14.17 32.14 -2.12
C PRO A 1 -13.94 30.86 -1.32
N LYS A 2 -14.31 29.69 -1.90
CA LYS A 2 -13.97 28.39 -1.31
C LYS A 2 -12.46 28.27 -1.36
N VAL A 3 -11.81 28.23 -0.21
CA VAL A 3 -10.40 27.83 -0.09
C VAL A 3 -10.29 26.47 -0.75
N ALA A 4 -9.47 26.36 -1.78
CA ALA A 4 -9.21 25.09 -2.44
C ALA A 4 -8.78 24.09 -1.35
N ALA A 5 -9.49 22.98 -1.23
CA ALA A 5 -9.13 21.92 -0.30
C ALA A 5 -7.67 21.56 -0.60
N GLY A 6 -6.79 21.81 0.36
CA GLY A 6 -5.36 21.56 0.18
C GLY A 6 -5.15 20.11 -0.24
N LEU A 7 -4.22 19.90 -1.17
CA LEU A 7 -3.85 18.55 -1.59
C LEU A 7 -3.60 17.68 -0.35
N PRO A 8 -4.22 16.49 -0.27
CA PRO A 8 -4.06 15.63 0.90
C PRO A 8 -2.57 15.34 1.09
N ARG A 9 -2.04 15.78 2.22
CA ARG A 9 -0.62 15.58 2.54
C ARG A 9 -0.37 14.13 2.88
N PRO A 10 0.69 13.50 2.35
CA PRO A 10 1.07 12.15 2.75
C PRO A 10 1.44 12.14 4.23
N ILE A 11 1.24 11.00 4.91
CA ILE A 11 1.71 10.82 6.28
C ILE A 11 3.24 10.96 6.31
N SER A 12 3.77 11.67 7.30
CA SER A 12 5.20 11.85 7.47
C SER A 12 5.88 10.53 7.90
N ARG A 13 7.20 10.42 7.74
CA ARG A 13 7.97 9.28 8.23
C ARG A 13 7.85 9.12 9.75
N ALA A 14 7.95 10.23 10.48
CA ALA A 14 7.85 10.23 11.94
C ALA A 14 6.45 9.82 12.42
N ASP A 15 5.40 10.30 11.74
CA ASP A 15 4.03 9.92 12.07
C ASP A 15 3.77 8.45 11.77
N LEU A 16 4.27 7.93 10.64
CA LEU A 16 4.15 6.52 10.30
C LEU A 16 4.85 5.64 11.35
N ALA A 17 6.05 6.02 11.80
CA ALA A 17 6.76 5.30 12.85
C ALA A 17 5.92 5.22 14.14
N ARG A 18 5.36 6.34 14.61
CA ARG A 18 4.46 6.38 15.78
C ARG A 18 3.25 5.48 15.61
N VAL A 19 2.64 5.47 14.42
CA VAL A 19 1.51 4.57 14.13
C VAL A 19 1.95 3.12 14.24
N LEU A 20 3.08 2.75 13.63
CA LEU A 20 3.58 1.37 13.63
C LEU A 20 4.00 0.88 15.03
N GLU A 21 4.43 1.77 15.92
CA GLU A 21 4.76 1.45 17.32
C GLU A 21 3.52 1.16 18.17
N SER A 22 2.37 1.74 17.85
CA SER A 22 1.17 1.71 18.69
C SER A 22 -0.02 1.00 18.06
N VAL A 23 0.01 0.72 16.77
CA VAL A 23 -1.10 0.06 16.09
C VAL A 23 -1.27 -1.39 16.60
N PRO A 24 -2.51 -1.85 16.86
CA PRO A 24 -2.78 -3.24 17.18
C PRO A 24 -2.21 -4.20 16.14
N GLU A 25 -1.72 -5.36 16.59
CA GLU A 25 -1.06 -6.37 15.75
C GLU A 25 -1.92 -6.79 14.56
N ASP A 26 -3.21 -7.00 14.78
CA ASP A 26 -4.18 -7.38 13.75
C ASP A 26 -4.39 -6.31 12.65
N LEU A 27 -3.97 -5.07 12.88
CA LEU A 27 -4.05 -3.97 11.92
C LEU A 27 -2.70 -3.56 11.33
N ARG A 28 -1.59 -3.99 11.95
CA ARG A 28 -0.23 -3.58 11.58
C ARG A 28 0.06 -3.91 10.11
N ARG A 29 -0.26 -5.11 9.69
CA ARG A 29 -0.09 -5.57 8.30
C ARG A 29 -0.83 -4.69 7.30
N ALA A 30 -2.08 -4.30 7.60
CA ALA A 30 -2.84 -3.40 6.73
C ALA A 30 -2.20 -2.01 6.61
N VAL A 31 -1.65 -1.48 7.71
CA VAL A 31 -0.89 -0.21 7.69
C VAL A 31 0.34 -0.35 6.81
N CYS A 32 1.10 -1.43 6.93
CA CYS A 32 2.28 -1.70 6.11
C CYS A 32 1.94 -1.86 4.62
N LEU A 33 0.87 -2.59 4.28
CA LEU A 33 0.39 -2.73 2.90
C LEU A 33 0.01 -1.38 2.28
N GLY A 34 -0.61 -0.49 3.05
CA GLY A 34 -0.92 0.87 2.60
C GLY A 34 0.33 1.73 2.41
N ALA A 35 1.24 1.74 3.40
CA ALA A 35 2.38 2.64 3.45
C ALA A 35 3.56 2.22 2.56
N TYR A 36 3.81 0.91 2.44
CA TYR A 36 4.97 0.35 1.74
C TYR A 36 4.60 -0.42 0.47
N GLY A 37 3.33 -0.79 0.29
CA GLY A 37 2.81 -1.44 -0.91
C GLY A 37 1.89 -0.56 -1.75
N GLY A 38 1.43 0.55 -1.20
CA GLY A 38 0.52 1.46 -1.89
C GLY A 38 -0.86 0.84 -2.19
N LEU A 39 -1.28 -0.18 -1.46
CA LEU A 39 -2.57 -0.83 -1.67
C LEU A 39 -3.74 0.07 -1.25
N ARG A 40 -4.87 -0.08 -1.95
CA ARG A 40 -6.15 0.45 -1.44
C ARG A 40 -6.62 -0.40 -0.26
N VAL A 41 -7.45 0.17 0.59
CA VAL A 41 -7.98 -0.59 1.75
C VAL A 41 -8.75 -1.84 1.32
N SER A 42 -9.49 -1.77 0.22
CA SER A 42 -10.20 -2.94 -0.35
C SER A 42 -9.25 -4.01 -0.88
N GLU A 43 -8.13 -3.60 -1.46
CA GLU A 43 -7.08 -4.49 -1.94
C GLU A 43 -6.33 -5.14 -0.75
N ALA A 44 -6.01 -4.34 0.27
CA ALA A 44 -5.39 -4.84 1.49
C ALA A 44 -6.29 -5.84 2.24
N ALA A 45 -7.60 -5.58 2.28
CA ALA A 45 -8.57 -6.48 2.91
C ALA A 45 -8.74 -7.79 2.14
N ALA A 46 -8.60 -7.78 0.82
CA ALA A 46 -8.81 -8.94 -0.05
C ALA A 46 -7.54 -9.76 -0.33
N LEU A 47 -6.38 -9.31 0.12
CA LEU A 47 -5.10 -9.96 -0.19
C LEU A 47 -4.99 -11.32 0.50
N HIS A 48 -4.61 -12.36 -0.26
CA HIS A 48 -4.36 -13.71 0.22
C HIS A 48 -2.87 -14.07 0.09
N TRP A 49 -2.42 -15.08 0.84
CA TRP A 49 -1.05 -15.59 0.73
C TRP A 49 -0.71 -16.09 -0.69
N ARG A 50 -1.64 -16.70 -1.38
CA ARG A 50 -1.46 -17.12 -2.78
C ARG A 50 -1.14 -15.99 -3.76
N ASP A 51 -1.40 -14.73 -3.35
CA ASP A 51 -1.12 -13.54 -4.15
C ASP A 51 0.29 -12.98 -3.88
N VAL A 52 1.03 -13.62 -2.96
CA VAL A 52 2.39 -13.22 -2.54
C VAL A 52 3.41 -14.20 -3.13
N ASP A 53 4.26 -13.70 -4.00
CA ASP A 53 5.42 -14.40 -4.50
C ASP A 53 6.68 -13.91 -3.77
N ALA A 54 7.09 -14.65 -2.76
CA ALA A 54 8.22 -14.28 -1.92
C ALA A 54 9.56 -14.43 -2.68
N GLU A 55 9.67 -15.39 -3.59
CA GLU A 55 10.87 -15.62 -4.39
C GLU A 55 11.07 -14.50 -5.42
N ALA A 56 10.02 -14.19 -6.17
CA ALA A 56 10.03 -13.06 -7.10
C ALA A 56 9.95 -11.70 -6.41
N ARG A 57 9.70 -11.66 -5.08
CA ARG A 57 9.47 -10.44 -4.29
C ARG A 57 8.36 -9.58 -4.87
N ARG A 58 7.20 -10.18 -5.13
CA ARG A 58 6.03 -9.51 -5.71
C ARG A 58 4.76 -9.86 -4.94
N ILE A 59 3.84 -8.90 -4.94
CA ILE A 59 2.43 -9.12 -4.61
C ILE A 59 1.63 -8.89 -5.88
N TYR A 60 0.72 -9.79 -6.19
CA TYR A 60 -0.22 -9.64 -7.30
C TYR A 60 -1.56 -9.15 -6.77
N VAL A 61 -1.89 -7.91 -7.10
CA VAL A 61 -3.08 -7.22 -6.56
C VAL A 61 -4.12 -7.11 -7.65
N THR A 62 -5.29 -7.71 -7.42
CA THR A 62 -6.44 -7.60 -8.32
C THR A 62 -7.31 -6.41 -7.92
N GLY A 63 -7.41 -5.45 -8.80
CA GLY A 63 -8.19 -4.22 -8.61
C GLY A 63 -9.59 -4.29 -9.21
N LYS A 64 -10.28 -3.15 -9.21
CA LYS A 64 -11.60 -3.00 -9.82
C LYS A 64 -11.57 -3.42 -11.31
N GLY A 65 -12.53 -4.26 -11.70
CA GLY A 65 -12.64 -4.78 -13.07
C GLY A 65 -11.73 -5.98 -13.35
N GLY A 66 -11.21 -6.67 -12.32
CA GLY A 66 -10.44 -7.90 -12.46
C GLY A 66 -9.01 -7.70 -13.00
N LYS A 67 -8.54 -6.47 -13.14
CA LYS A 67 -7.18 -6.20 -13.61
C LYS A 67 -6.17 -6.45 -12.48
N THR A 68 -5.22 -7.33 -12.74
CA THR A 68 -4.12 -7.63 -11.80
C THR A 68 -2.90 -6.79 -12.14
N ARG A 69 -2.22 -6.31 -11.09
CA ARG A 69 -0.93 -5.65 -11.19
C ARG A 69 0.06 -6.26 -10.20
N ALA A 70 1.34 -6.18 -10.51
CA ALA A 70 2.41 -6.51 -9.59
C ALA A 70 2.82 -5.29 -8.75
N VAL A 71 3.12 -5.52 -7.47
CA VAL A 71 3.70 -4.55 -6.55
C VAL A 71 4.96 -5.17 -5.96
N GLY A 72 6.06 -4.43 -5.92
CA GLY A 72 7.32 -4.89 -5.35
C GLY A 72 7.22 -5.06 -3.83
N LEU A 73 7.73 -6.16 -3.32
CA LEU A 73 7.88 -6.42 -1.88
C LEU A 73 9.14 -5.74 -1.36
N SER A 74 8.95 -4.69 -0.57
CA SER A 74 10.03 -4.11 0.21
C SER A 74 10.45 -5.06 1.35
N PRO A 75 11.68 -4.94 1.88
CA PRO A 75 12.11 -5.75 3.03
C PRO A 75 11.11 -5.70 4.20
N ILE A 76 10.60 -4.52 4.53
CA ILE A 76 9.60 -4.36 5.61
C ILE A 76 8.31 -5.15 5.30
N LEU A 77 7.81 -5.11 4.06
CA LEU A 77 6.64 -5.89 3.69
C LEU A 77 6.92 -7.39 3.71
N LEU A 78 8.11 -7.79 3.29
CA LEU A 78 8.51 -9.18 3.33
C LEU A 78 8.53 -9.71 4.77
N ASP A 79 9.17 -8.98 5.68
CA ASP A 79 9.22 -9.33 7.10
C ASP A 79 7.83 -9.35 7.75
N GLU A 80 6.94 -8.47 7.34
CA GLU A 80 5.58 -8.39 7.87
C GLU A 80 4.66 -9.50 7.35
N LEU A 81 4.91 -9.99 6.14
CA LEU A 81 4.06 -10.98 5.48
C LEU A 81 4.53 -12.43 5.71
N LEU A 82 5.85 -12.69 5.78
CA LEU A 82 6.42 -14.02 5.85
C LEU A 82 6.09 -14.84 7.11
N PRO A 83 5.93 -14.26 8.32
CA PRO A 83 5.69 -15.05 9.53
C PRO A 83 4.38 -15.83 9.51
N ASP A 84 3.43 -15.42 8.67
CA ASP A 84 2.07 -15.97 8.67
C ASP A 84 1.73 -16.63 7.34
N THR A 85 2.35 -17.78 7.08
CA THR A 85 2.18 -18.55 5.84
C THR A 85 0.82 -19.27 5.73
N ARG A 86 -0.08 -19.11 6.70
CA ARG A 86 -1.28 -19.96 6.84
C ARG A 86 -2.61 -19.22 6.79
N ALA A 87 -2.63 -17.89 6.80
CA ALA A 87 -3.85 -17.09 6.86
C ALA A 87 -3.95 -16.06 5.74
N ASN A 88 -5.12 -15.45 5.61
CA ASN A 88 -5.30 -14.29 4.75
C ASN A 88 -4.31 -13.19 5.12
N VAL A 89 -3.43 -12.88 4.20
CA VAL A 89 -2.36 -11.89 4.40
C VAL A 89 -2.94 -10.50 4.62
N GLY A 90 -4.13 -10.25 4.11
CA GLY A 90 -4.78 -8.94 4.16
C GLY A 90 -5.13 -8.46 5.57
N THR A 91 -5.51 -9.37 6.46
CA THR A 91 -5.96 -9.00 7.82
C THR A 91 -5.62 -10.02 8.88
N GLY A 92 -4.90 -11.08 8.54
CA GLY A 92 -4.34 -12.04 9.51
C GLY A 92 -5.32 -13.06 10.10
N THR A 93 -6.58 -13.08 9.70
CA THR A 93 -7.56 -14.07 10.17
C THR A 93 -8.54 -14.44 9.08
N ASP A 94 -9.08 -15.65 9.13
CA ASP A 94 -10.13 -16.16 8.22
C ASP A 94 -11.42 -15.32 8.24
N ASN A 95 -11.55 -14.42 9.20
CA ASN A 95 -12.62 -13.43 9.32
C ASN A 95 -12.09 -12.02 9.17
N ALA A 96 -11.30 -11.83 8.18
CA ALA A 96 -10.82 -10.53 7.80
C ALA A 96 -11.93 -9.48 7.75
N TYR A 97 -11.64 -8.32 8.27
CA TYR A 97 -12.54 -7.18 8.19
C TYR A 97 -12.85 -6.88 6.73
N GLY A 98 -14.11 -6.72 6.40
CA GLY A 98 -14.47 -6.11 5.12
C GLY A 98 -13.83 -4.73 5.00
N PRO A 99 -13.67 -4.19 3.77
CA PRO A 99 -12.93 -2.96 3.51
C PRO A 99 -13.32 -1.78 4.40
N ASP A 100 -14.62 -1.59 4.63
CA ASP A 100 -15.13 -0.47 5.43
C ASP A 100 -14.79 -0.63 6.92
N ALA A 101 -14.86 -1.86 7.44
CA ALA A 101 -14.52 -2.14 8.83
C ALA A 101 -13.01 -1.97 9.04
N LEU A 102 -12.19 -2.48 8.12
CA LEU A 102 -10.74 -2.30 8.14
C LEU A 102 -10.36 -0.82 8.11
N GLN A 103 -10.95 -0.04 7.20
CA GLN A 103 -10.70 1.39 7.09
C GLN A 103 -11.03 2.13 8.39
N ARG A 104 -12.20 1.87 8.99
CA ARG A 104 -12.59 2.50 10.26
C ARG A 104 -11.65 2.14 11.40
N ARG A 105 -11.24 0.87 11.49
CA ARG A 105 -10.34 0.41 12.56
C ARG A 105 -8.95 1.01 12.41
N VAL A 106 -8.36 0.96 11.21
CA VAL A 106 -7.06 1.56 10.93
C VAL A 106 -7.09 3.07 11.18
N ASN A 107 -8.10 3.79 10.70
CA ASN A 107 -8.21 5.23 10.92
C ASN A 107 -8.34 5.57 12.42
N ARG A 108 -9.05 4.75 13.19
CA ARG A 108 -9.14 4.90 14.64
C ARG A 108 -7.78 4.68 15.32
N ALA A 109 -7.04 3.65 14.90
CA ALA A 109 -5.71 3.36 15.43
C ALA A 109 -4.70 4.49 15.10
N ILE A 110 -4.72 5.01 13.88
CA ILE A 110 -3.91 6.17 13.46
C ILE A 110 -4.22 7.38 14.36
N LYS A 111 -5.50 7.66 14.59
CA LYS A 111 -5.93 8.76 15.47
C LYS A 111 -5.49 8.53 16.93
N ALA A 112 -5.58 7.30 17.42
CA ALA A 112 -5.13 6.92 18.77
C ALA A 112 -3.62 7.12 18.94
N ALA A 113 -2.82 6.95 17.89
CA ALA A 113 -1.40 7.28 17.85
C ALA A 113 -1.10 8.80 17.85
N GLY A 114 -2.12 9.66 17.97
CA GLY A 114 -1.98 11.11 17.92
C GLY A 114 -1.67 11.65 16.52
N VAL A 115 -1.97 10.89 15.46
CA VAL A 115 -1.67 11.25 14.09
C VAL A 115 -2.96 11.63 13.35
N ASN A 116 -2.95 12.81 12.72
CA ASN A 116 -4.07 13.29 11.91
C ASN A 116 -3.93 12.82 10.46
N ALA A 117 -4.14 11.52 10.25
CA ALA A 117 -4.08 10.91 8.94
C ALA A 117 -5.14 9.80 8.79
N THR A 118 -5.27 9.25 7.60
CA THR A 118 -6.18 8.16 7.25
C THR A 118 -5.43 7.08 6.47
N PHE A 119 -6.05 5.91 6.27
CA PHE A 119 -5.49 4.85 5.42
C PHE A 119 -5.08 5.38 4.04
N HIS A 120 -5.87 6.27 3.47
CA HIS A 120 -5.58 6.83 2.14
C HIS A 120 -4.25 7.60 2.10
N GLN A 121 -3.89 8.27 3.20
CA GLN A 121 -2.64 9.02 3.30
C GLN A 121 -1.40 8.11 3.44
N LEU A 122 -1.56 6.87 3.93
CA LEU A 122 -0.52 5.84 3.85
C LEU A 122 -0.17 5.54 2.40
N ARG A 123 -1.19 5.29 1.58
CA ARG A 123 -1.01 5.06 0.14
C ARG A 123 -0.47 6.30 -0.59
N HIS A 124 -0.87 7.50 -0.20
CA HIS A 124 -0.30 8.75 -0.73
C HIS A 124 1.19 8.86 -0.45
N ARG A 125 1.62 8.46 0.76
CA ARG A 125 3.05 8.39 1.09
C ARG A 125 3.81 7.48 0.13
N PHE A 126 3.30 6.28 -0.12
CA PHE A 126 3.89 5.37 -1.10
C PHE A 126 4.09 6.05 -2.45
N GLY A 127 3.06 6.66 -3.00
CA GLY A 127 3.13 7.35 -4.29
C GLY A 127 4.13 8.51 -4.32
N THR A 128 4.17 9.31 -3.25
CA THR A 128 5.11 10.44 -3.13
C THR A 128 6.56 9.96 -3.06
N VAL A 129 6.84 8.96 -2.22
CA VAL A 129 8.20 8.40 -2.07
C VAL A 129 8.65 7.69 -3.35
N ALA A 130 7.78 6.90 -3.95
CA ALA A 130 8.06 6.19 -5.20
C ALA A 130 8.35 7.15 -6.35
N LEU A 131 7.58 8.24 -6.47
CA LEU A 131 7.80 9.26 -7.49
C LEU A 131 9.12 10.01 -7.25
N GLY A 132 9.42 10.36 -6.01
CA GLY A 132 10.68 11.00 -5.64
C GLY A 132 11.91 10.12 -5.94
N ALA A 133 11.76 8.80 -5.81
CA ALA A 133 12.85 7.86 -6.05
C ALA A 133 13.09 7.56 -7.53
N THR A 134 12.00 7.45 -8.31
CA THR A 134 12.08 7.00 -9.71
C THR A 134 12.01 8.15 -10.72
N GLY A 135 11.39 9.28 -10.35
CA GLY A 135 11.02 10.33 -11.31
C GLY A 135 10.01 9.87 -12.38
N ASN A 136 9.52 8.62 -12.29
CA ASN A 136 8.70 7.99 -13.31
C ASN A 136 7.22 7.91 -12.88
N LEU A 137 6.47 8.95 -13.22
CA LEU A 137 5.04 9.03 -12.90
C LEU A 137 4.23 7.85 -13.45
N LEU A 138 4.61 7.34 -14.63
CA LEU A 138 3.90 6.22 -15.25
C LEU A 138 4.12 4.92 -14.48
N ALA A 139 5.35 4.62 -14.06
CA ALA A 139 5.66 3.46 -13.24
C ALA A 139 4.91 3.52 -11.90
N VAL A 140 4.92 4.68 -11.24
CA VAL A 140 4.19 4.89 -9.97
C VAL A 140 2.68 4.75 -10.17
N SER A 141 2.12 5.32 -11.24
CA SER A 141 0.69 5.20 -11.58
C SER A 141 0.28 3.74 -11.79
N ARG A 142 1.11 2.94 -12.45
CA ARG A 142 0.90 1.50 -12.65
C ARG A 142 0.99 0.73 -11.33
N ALA A 143 2.03 0.98 -10.53
CA ALA A 143 2.18 0.36 -9.21
C ALA A 143 0.99 0.66 -8.30
N LEU A 144 0.46 1.88 -8.36
CA LEU A 144 -0.77 2.28 -7.66
C LEU A 144 -2.05 1.70 -8.30
N GLY A 145 -2.03 1.25 -9.53
CA GLY A 145 -3.22 0.79 -10.25
C GLY A 145 -4.22 1.92 -10.50
N HIS A 146 -3.71 3.09 -10.92
CA HIS A 146 -4.55 4.17 -11.42
C HIS A 146 -4.98 3.84 -12.83
N ALA A 147 -6.29 3.67 -13.03
CA ALA A 147 -6.87 3.46 -14.34
C ALA A 147 -7.02 4.81 -15.07
N SER A 148 -6.00 5.25 -15.78
CA SER A 148 -6.20 6.25 -16.84
C SER A 148 -6.26 5.52 -18.20
N PRO A 149 -7.37 5.55 -18.92
CA PRO A 149 -7.52 4.83 -20.19
C PRO A 149 -6.63 5.35 -21.32
N ALA A 150 -6.19 6.59 -21.24
CA ALA A 150 -5.56 7.29 -22.36
C ALA A 150 -4.06 6.97 -22.56
N THR A 151 -3.38 6.36 -21.59
CA THR A 151 -1.93 6.16 -21.62
C THR A 151 -1.49 4.71 -21.72
N THR A 152 -2.41 3.77 -21.66
CA THR A 152 -2.09 2.33 -21.55
C THR A 152 -1.61 1.71 -22.88
N ALA A 153 -1.86 2.34 -23.99
CA ALA A 153 -1.52 1.77 -25.30
C ALA A 153 -0.06 1.98 -25.73
N VAL A 154 0.65 2.93 -25.14
CA VAL A 154 1.99 3.34 -25.60
C VAL A 154 3.14 2.73 -24.78
N TYR A 155 2.88 2.27 -23.54
CA TYR A 155 3.95 1.82 -22.63
C TYR A 155 3.63 0.45 -22.04
N ALA A 156 4.02 -0.58 -22.74
CA ALA A 156 3.59 -1.96 -22.49
C ALA A 156 4.12 -2.64 -21.24
N ALA A 157 5.11 -2.13 -20.54
CA ALA A 157 5.61 -2.76 -19.30
C ALA A 157 6.25 -1.74 -18.35
N THR A 158 5.88 -1.76 -17.07
CA THR A 158 6.76 -1.28 -16.03
C THR A 158 7.87 -2.32 -15.93
N ALA A 159 9.12 -1.91 -16.10
CA ALA A 159 10.24 -2.83 -15.94
C ALA A 159 10.27 -3.36 -14.50
N ASP A 160 10.65 -4.62 -14.30
CA ASP A 160 10.80 -5.18 -12.94
C ASP A 160 11.76 -4.36 -12.08
N SER A 161 12.77 -3.75 -12.70
CA SER A 161 13.70 -2.81 -12.06
C SER A 161 12.99 -1.61 -11.40
N ASP A 162 11.94 -1.07 -11.99
CA ASP A 162 11.19 0.05 -11.41
C ASP A 162 10.44 -0.38 -10.14
N LEU A 163 9.92 -1.60 -10.11
CA LEU A 163 9.25 -2.15 -8.93
C LEU A 163 10.23 -2.37 -7.78
N ASP A 164 11.45 -2.80 -8.07
CA ASP A 164 12.50 -3.00 -7.07
C ASP A 164 12.99 -1.65 -6.51
N VAL A 165 13.15 -0.64 -7.36
CA VAL A 165 13.51 0.72 -6.94
C VAL A 165 12.42 1.31 -6.05
N ILE A 166 11.13 1.15 -6.41
CA ILE A 166 10.01 1.60 -5.60
C ILE A 166 10.01 0.88 -4.24
N ALA A 167 10.16 -0.45 -4.25
CA ALA A 167 10.16 -1.25 -3.03
C ALA A 167 11.31 -0.85 -2.07
N ALA A 168 12.49 -0.58 -2.59
CA ALA A 168 13.64 -0.12 -1.81
C ALA A 168 13.46 1.30 -1.25
N ALA A 169 12.80 2.19 -2.00
CA ALA A 169 12.63 3.58 -1.62
C ALA A 169 11.60 3.79 -0.52
N VAL A 170 10.49 3.04 -0.54
CA VAL A 170 9.37 3.25 0.43
C VAL A 170 9.72 2.82 1.86
N THR A 171 10.83 2.10 2.03
CA THR A 171 11.36 1.68 3.34
C THR A 171 12.24 2.75 4.01
N ARG A 172 12.71 3.73 3.25
CA ARG A 172 13.52 4.84 3.75
C ARG A 172 12.64 5.94 4.33
#